data_676477a3d1b4826f80a4b66d3e1a73cc
#
_entry.id   676477a3d1b4826f80a4b66d3e1a73cc
#
_cell.length_a   1.000
_cell.length_b   1.000
_cell.length_c   1.000
_cell.angle_alpha   90.00
_cell.angle_beta   90.00
_cell.angle_gamma   90.00
#
_symmetry.space_group_name_H-M   'P 1'
#
loop_
_entity.id
_entity.type
_entity.pdbx_description
1 polymer ?
#
loop_
_entity_poly.entity_id
_entity_poly.type
_entity_poly.pdbx_seq_one_letter_code
_entity_poly.pdbx_strand_id
1 'polypeptide(L)'
;MRRKTALEYLVVFIFFIGAGCADLPHIIPINTSPVPDDQSISRELNRLFPTGSFQFVHAIELTMPGSHSAMLMGVVNIHPGQQAIHCVIMTLEGLVLFEADHTRESFTIHRAIPPFDSQALAQGLISDIELIFFTPQGKLSAWGNLENKNKIFRFSHPCGDILDIVISLDRSVWTQTLRSPSHKIKRRVSYVFPSPRTAANTRSPVFPKSITLTSAFPSRYTLTMTLTDADLIPDTNHGKDNK
;
A
#
# COMPACT_ATOMS: atom_id res chain seq x y z
N MET A 1 34.09 -50.60 -2.03
CA MET A 1 33.16 -49.94 -2.98
C MET A 1 32.05 -49.25 -2.21
N ARG A 2 32.13 -47.95 -1.87
CA ARG A 2 30.98 -47.12 -1.36
C ARG A 2 31.47 -45.75 -0.91
N ARG A 3 32.15 -45.01 -1.80
CA ARG A 3 32.52 -43.58 -1.53
C ARG A 3 32.16 -42.62 -2.69
N LYS A 4 31.48 -43.09 -3.76
CA LYS A 4 31.11 -42.27 -4.94
C LYS A 4 29.73 -41.62 -4.82
N THR A 5 28.81 -42.19 -4.03
CA THR A 5 27.42 -41.68 -3.93
C THR A 5 27.25 -40.40 -3.10
N ALA A 6 28.10 -40.13 -2.12
CA ALA A 6 27.99 -38.93 -1.29
C ALA A 6 28.43 -37.66 -2.00
N LEU A 7 29.36 -37.75 -2.93
CA LEU A 7 29.87 -36.62 -3.69
C LEU A 7 28.90 -36.14 -4.78
N GLU A 8 28.15 -37.10 -5.39
CA GLU A 8 27.14 -36.75 -6.40
C GLU A 8 25.94 -36.03 -5.80
N TYR A 9 25.49 -36.39 -4.60
CA TYR A 9 24.44 -35.69 -3.91
C TYR A 9 24.86 -34.31 -3.40
N LEU A 10 26.14 -34.12 -3.07
CA LEU A 10 26.67 -32.81 -2.68
C LEU A 10 26.68 -31.84 -3.86
N VAL A 11 27.06 -32.30 -5.06
CA VAL A 11 27.10 -31.48 -6.28
C VAL A 11 25.69 -31.09 -6.74
N VAL A 12 24.70 -31.97 -6.61
CA VAL A 12 23.30 -31.67 -6.95
C VAL A 12 22.70 -30.68 -5.96
N PHE A 13 23.06 -30.72 -4.68
CA PHE A 13 22.55 -29.79 -3.67
C PHE A 13 23.10 -28.35 -3.84
N ILE A 14 24.31 -28.18 -4.36
CA ILE A 14 24.93 -26.87 -4.61
C ILE A 14 24.27 -26.18 -5.83
N PHE A 15 23.71 -26.92 -6.78
CA PHE A 15 23.04 -26.33 -7.96
C PHE A 15 21.67 -25.75 -7.69
N PHE A 16 21.04 -26.05 -6.55
CA PHE A 16 19.69 -25.51 -6.20
C PHE A 16 19.71 -24.20 -5.39
N ILE A 17 20.88 -23.64 -5.03
CA ILE A 17 20.98 -22.41 -4.22
C ILE A 17 21.01 -21.15 -5.11
N GLY A 18 20.95 -21.27 -6.41
CA GLY A 18 21.26 -20.18 -7.34
C GLY A 18 20.11 -19.66 -8.18
N ALA A 19 18.91 -19.34 -7.62
CA ALA A 19 17.95 -18.54 -8.40
C ALA A 19 16.86 -17.93 -7.52
N GLY A 20 17.10 -16.78 -7.03
CA GLY A 20 16.13 -15.95 -6.30
C GLY A 20 16.46 -14.48 -6.34
N CYS A 21 17.18 -14.00 -7.35
CA CYS A 21 17.25 -12.56 -7.63
C CYS A 21 15.87 -12.15 -8.17
N ALA A 22 15.04 -11.58 -7.31
CA ALA A 22 13.85 -10.88 -7.77
C ALA A 22 14.33 -9.59 -8.43
N ASP A 23 14.56 -9.62 -9.75
CA ASP A 23 14.94 -8.47 -10.53
C ASP A 23 13.87 -7.37 -10.43
N LEU A 24 14.34 -6.12 -10.36
CA LEU A 24 13.46 -4.97 -10.46
C LEU A 24 12.89 -4.91 -11.89
N PRO A 25 11.62 -4.51 -12.06
CA PRO A 25 11.07 -4.27 -13.38
C PRO A 25 11.95 -3.31 -14.18
N HIS A 26 12.24 -3.68 -15.43
CA HIS A 26 12.99 -2.83 -16.34
C HIS A 26 12.11 -1.63 -16.75
N ILE A 27 12.64 -0.43 -16.57
CA ILE A 27 11.95 0.82 -16.91
C ILE A 27 12.50 1.33 -18.23
N ILE A 28 11.62 1.47 -19.21
CA ILE A 28 11.92 2.11 -20.49
C ILE A 28 11.72 3.62 -20.28
N PRO A 29 12.79 4.43 -20.32
CA PRO A 29 12.66 5.89 -20.15
C PRO A 29 11.77 6.47 -21.26
N ILE A 30 10.92 7.42 -20.88
CA ILE A 30 10.14 8.16 -21.87
C ILE A 30 10.98 9.35 -22.30
N ASN A 31 11.47 9.31 -23.54
CA ASN A 31 12.16 10.44 -24.16
C ASN A 31 11.14 11.51 -24.59
N THR A 32 10.49 12.15 -23.63
CA THR A 32 9.66 13.32 -23.89
C THR A 32 10.52 14.59 -23.72
N SER A 33 10.57 15.42 -24.73
CA SER A 33 11.12 16.77 -24.63
C SER A 33 9.92 17.74 -24.62
N PRO A 34 9.74 18.54 -23.55
CA PRO A 34 10.60 18.63 -22.37
C PRO A 34 10.41 17.47 -21.36
N VAL A 35 11.48 17.16 -20.61
CA VAL A 35 11.39 16.24 -19.46
C VAL A 35 10.29 16.79 -18.54
N PRO A 36 9.28 15.96 -18.14
CA PRO A 36 8.27 16.42 -17.21
C PRO A 36 8.94 16.95 -15.94
N ASP A 37 8.55 18.16 -15.56
CA ASP A 37 9.01 18.75 -14.32
C ASP A 37 8.47 17.95 -13.09
N ASP A 38 9.12 18.08 -11.96
CA ASP A 38 8.69 17.44 -10.72
C ASP A 38 7.23 17.78 -10.36
N GLN A 39 6.73 18.94 -10.82
CA GLN A 39 5.35 19.37 -10.61
C GLN A 39 4.35 18.55 -11.42
N SER A 40 4.69 18.16 -12.64
CA SER A 40 3.80 17.35 -13.49
C SER A 40 3.67 15.93 -12.96
N ILE A 41 4.78 15.37 -12.47
CA ILE A 41 4.83 14.05 -11.81
C ILE A 41 4.06 14.09 -10.50
N SER A 42 4.29 15.12 -9.68
CA SER A 42 3.56 15.31 -8.42
C SER A 42 2.06 15.45 -8.64
N ARG A 43 1.62 16.20 -9.68
CA ARG A 43 0.20 16.30 -10.02
C ARG A 43 -0.42 14.97 -10.44
N GLU A 44 0.33 14.11 -11.13
CA GLU A 44 -0.16 12.77 -11.50
C GLU A 44 -0.28 11.87 -10.28
N LEU A 45 0.69 11.90 -9.37
CA LEU A 45 0.66 11.16 -8.11
C LEU A 45 -0.46 11.64 -7.19
N ASN A 46 -0.66 12.95 -7.06
CA ASN A 46 -1.73 13.53 -6.25
C ASN A 46 -3.14 13.14 -6.71
N ARG A 47 -3.30 12.66 -7.94
CA ARG A 47 -4.57 12.10 -8.43
C ARG A 47 -4.81 10.66 -7.97
N LEU A 48 -3.77 9.98 -7.49
CA LEU A 48 -3.84 8.60 -7.05
C LEU A 48 -4.16 8.51 -5.55
N PHE A 49 -3.78 9.53 -4.79
CA PHE A 49 -3.91 9.56 -3.34
C PHE A 49 -4.87 10.65 -2.90
N PRO A 50 -5.62 10.44 -1.81
CA PRO A 50 -6.44 11.49 -1.22
C PRO A 50 -5.59 12.69 -0.82
N THR A 51 -6.02 13.90 -1.19
CA THR A 51 -5.33 15.16 -0.82
C THR A 51 -6.03 15.90 0.31
N GLY A 52 -7.31 15.60 0.59
CA GLY A 52 -8.09 16.12 1.70
C GLY A 52 -8.19 15.12 2.85
N SER A 53 -8.82 15.57 3.94
CA SER A 53 -9.15 14.72 5.08
C SER A 53 -10.40 13.90 4.77
N PHE A 54 -10.33 12.58 4.94
CA PHE A 54 -11.44 11.66 4.62
C PHE A 54 -11.62 10.62 5.70
N GLN A 55 -12.87 10.21 5.91
CA GLN A 55 -13.24 8.98 6.55
C GLN A 55 -13.57 7.94 5.49
N PHE A 56 -12.95 6.77 5.57
CA PHE A 56 -13.25 5.62 4.73
C PHE A 56 -13.81 4.49 5.57
N VAL A 57 -14.87 3.87 5.08
CA VAL A 57 -15.43 2.64 5.64
C VAL A 57 -15.24 1.52 4.65
N HIS A 58 -14.63 0.42 5.08
CA HIS A 58 -14.36 -0.75 4.24
C HIS A 58 -14.91 -2.02 4.89
N ALA A 59 -15.54 -2.86 4.08
CA ALA A 59 -15.67 -4.27 4.38
C ALA A 59 -14.32 -4.94 4.07
N ILE A 60 -13.75 -5.67 5.03
CA ILE A 60 -12.42 -6.25 4.97
C ILE A 60 -12.52 -7.76 5.06
N GLU A 61 -11.98 -8.46 4.07
CA GLU A 61 -11.68 -9.88 4.15
C GLU A 61 -10.19 -10.05 4.45
N LEU A 62 -9.89 -10.56 5.64
CA LEU A 62 -8.54 -10.92 6.07
C LEU A 62 -8.31 -12.41 5.83
N THR A 63 -7.32 -12.77 5.02
CA THR A 63 -6.88 -14.16 4.82
C THR A 63 -5.48 -14.35 5.37
N MET A 64 -5.32 -15.33 6.25
CA MET A 64 -4.04 -15.74 6.83
C MET A 64 -3.58 -17.10 6.27
N PRO A 65 -2.29 -17.46 6.40
CA PRO A 65 -1.81 -18.79 6.07
C PRO A 65 -2.61 -19.87 6.81
N GLY A 66 -2.92 -20.98 6.11
CA GLY A 66 -3.74 -22.07 6.69
C GLY A 66 -5.23 -21.93 6.40
N SER A 67 -5.61 -21.06 5.43
CA SER A 67 -7.01 -20.88 4.96
C SER A 67 -7.98 -20.34 6.02
N HIS A 68 -7.46 -19.67 7.04
CA HIS A 68 -8.30 -18.93 7.97
C HIS A 68 -8.65 -17.57 7.35
N SER A 69 -9.93 -17.30 7.17
CA SER A 69 -10.43 -16.00 6.75
C SER A 69 -11.36 -15.42 7.82
N ALA A 70 -11.34 -14.10 7.94
CA ALA A 70 -12.23 -13.35 8.81
C ALA A 70 -12.83 -12.17 8.03
N MET A 71 -14.12 -11.91 8.24
CA MET A 71 -14.81 -10.73 7.73
C MET A 71 -14.85 -9.68 8.83
N LEU A 72 -14.36 -8.49 8.51
CA LEU A 72 -14.22 -7.38 9.44
C LEU A 72 -14.76 -6.10 8.80
N MET A 73 -14.96 -5.09 9.61
CA MET A 73 -15.20 -3.72 9.17
C MET A 73 -14.04 -2.83 9.62
N GLY A 74 -13.54 -2.01 8.73
CA GLY A 74 -12.51 -1.01 9.02
C GLY A 74 -13.04 0.40 8.80
N VAL A 75 -12.84 1.27 9.77
CA VAL A 75 -13.07 2.71 9.66
C VAL A 75 -11.72 3.39 9.80
N VAL A 76 -11.36 4.21 8.81
CA VAL A 76 -10.07 4.93 8.81
C VAL A 76 -10.33 6.40 8.51
N ASN A 77 -9.96 7.26 9.46
CA ASN A 77 -9.88 8.70 9.24
C ASN A 77 -8.45 9.04 8.87
N ILE A 78 -8.26 9.71 7.74
CA ILE A 78 -6.94 10.16 7.29
C ILE A 78 -6.90 11.68 7.18
N HIS A 79 -5.79 12.25 7.59
CA HIS A 79 -5.46 13.66 7.44
C HIS A 79 -4.07 13.79 6.77
N PRO A 80 -3.97 13.69 5.43
CA PRO A 80 -2.68 13.60 4.74
C PRO A 80 -1.78 14.80 5.00
N GLY A 81 -2.32 16.01 5.11
CA GLY A 81 -1.57 17.23 5.41
C GLY A 81 -0.90 17.21 6.78
N GLN A 82 -1.48 16.51 7.75
CA GLN A 82 -0.95 16.34 9.12
C GLN A 82 -0.21 15.02 9.30
N GLN A 83 -0.27 14.13 8.31
CA GLN A 83 0.17 12.72 8.40
C GLN A 83 -0.45 12.02 9.62
N ALA A 84 -1.75 12.27 9.83
CA ALA A 84 -2.47 11.68 10.94
C ALA A 84 -3.48 10.64 10.46
N ILE A 85 -3.61 9.57 11.25
CA ILE A 85 -4.50 8.45 11.03
C ILE A 85 -5.21 8.17 12.36
N HIS A 86 -6.53 7.99 12.29
CA HIS A 86 -7.28 7.28 13.31
C HIS A 86 -7.91 6.06 12.66
N CYS A 87 -7.68 4.87 13.21
CA CYS A 87 -8.22 3.65 12.64
C CYS A 87 -8.93 2.80 13.69
N VAL A 88 -10.05 2.21 13.25
CA VAL A 88 -10.83 1.25 14.03
C VAL A 88 -11.08 0.02 13.18
N ILE A 89 -10.80 -1.16 13.74
CA ILE A 89 -11.17 -2.45 13.14
C ILE A 89 -12.13 -3.15 14.08
N MET A 90 -13.24 -3.62 13.55
CA MET A 90 -14.28 -4.29 14.32
C MET A 90 -14.83 -5.51 13.59
N THR A 91 -15.50 -6.39 14.32
CA THR A 91 -16.31 -7.47 13.74
C THR A 91 -17.57 -6.88 13.09
N LEU A 92 -18.29 -7.68 12.31
CA LEU A 92 -19.56 -7.25 11.69
C LEU A 92 -20.62 -6.95 12.74
N GLU A 93 -20.53 -7.55 13.93
CA GLU A 93 -21.43 -7.32 15.08
C GLU A 93 -21.06 -6.07 15.89
N GLY A 94 -19.98 -5.36 15.49
CA GLY A 94 -19.56 -4.10 16.12
C GLY A 94 -18.59 -4.26 17.30
N LEU A 95 -18.04 -5.45 17.55
CA LEU A 95 -16.98 -5.61 18.56
C LEU A 95 -15.67 -4.99 18.03
N VAL A 96 -15.19 -3.95 18.69
CA VAL A 96 -13.90 -3.31 18.35
C VAL A 96 -12.76 -4.24 18.74
N LEU A 97 -11.97 -4.64 17.73
CA LEU A 97 -10.79 -5.50 17.87
C LEU A 97 -9.50 -4.70 17.98
N PHE A 98 -9.44 -3.55 17.29
CA PHE A 98 -8.30 -2.66 17.27
C PHE A 98 -8.75 -1.22 17.09
N GLU A 99 -8.14 -0.30 17.85
CA GLU A 99 -8.34 1.15 17.72
C GLU A 99 -7.04 1.85 18.06
N ALA A 100 -6.58 2.74 17.18
CA ALA A 100 -5.34 3.46 17.36
C ALA A 100 -5.34 4.80 16.64
N ASP A 101 -4.60 5.75 17.24
CA ASP A 101 -4.20 7.01 16.64
C ASP A 101 -2.73 6.97 16.26
N HIS A 102 -2.40 7.51 15.10
CA HIS A 102 -1.05 7.74 14.65
C HIS A 102 -0.88 9.15 14.11
N THR A 103 0.21 9.78 14.49
CA THR A 103 0.68 11.06 13.97
C THR A 103 2.18 10.95 13.71
N ARG A 104 2.80 12.00 13.15
CA ARG A 104 4.28 12.03 13.00
C ARG A 104 5.03 11.84 14.32
N GLU A 105 4.42 12.26 15.45
CA GLU A 105 5.09 12.36 16.75
C GLU A 105 4.67 11.25 17.71
N SER A 106 3.52 10.61 17.46
CA SER A 106 2.93 9.68 18.41
C SER A 106 2.22 8.51 17.75
N PHE A 107 2.24 7.37 18.43
CA PHE A 107 1.42 6.22 18.12
C PHE A 107 0.78 5.71 19.39
N THR A 108 -0.55 5.81 19.49
CA THR A 108 -1.32 5.44 20.67
C THR A 108 -2.32 4.37 20.31
N ILE A 109 -2.27 3.24 21.01
CA ILE A 109 -3.26 2.17 20.91
C ILE A 109 -4.28 2.37 22.03
N HIS A 110 -5.55 2.58 21.66
CA HIS A 110 -6.64 2.73 22.62
C HIS A 110 -7.24 1.38 22.98
N ARG A 111 -7.30 0.48 21.99
CA ARG A 111 -7.81 -0.88 22.15
C ARG A 111 -7.08 -1.85 21.22
N ALA A 112 -6.72 -3.02 21.75
CA ALA A 112 -6.21 -4.12 20.96
C ALA A 112 -6.59 -5.45 21.65
N ILE A 113 -7.17 -6.35 20.87
CA ILE A 113 -7.52 -7.71 21.28
C ILE A 113 -6.70 -8.67 20.40
N PRO A 114 -6.24 -9.81 20.90
CA PRO A 114 -5.51 -10.78 20.08
C PRO A 114 -6.23 -11.08 18.75
N PRO A 115 -5.50 -11.10 17.62
CA PRO A 115 -4.05 -11.03 17.49
C PRO A 115 -3.47 -9.60 17.37
N PHE A 116 -4.30 -8.54 17.47
CA PHE A 116 -3.91 -7.14 17.24
C PHE A 116 -3.13 -6.52 18.41
N ASP A 117 -3.03 -7.19 19.56
CA ASP A 117 -2.35 -6.72 20.77
C ASP A 117 -0.82 -6.76 20.69
N SER A 118 -0.27 -7.35 19.63
CA SER A 118 1.17 -7.30 19.42
C SER A 118 1.59 -5.97 18.82
N GLN A 119 2.58 -5.29 19.40
CA GLN A 119 3.09 -4.01 18.92
C GLN A 119 3.57 -4.08 17.47
N ALA A 120 4.21 -5.18 17.09
CA ALA A 120 4.70 -5.37 15.71
C ALA A 120 3.54 -5.43 14.69
N LEU A 121 2.42 -6.09 15.04
CA LEU A 121 1.25 -6.15 14.18
C LEU A 121 0.56 -4.79 14.10
N ALA A 122 0.41 -4.10 15.23
CA ALA A 122 -0.19 -2.76 15.27
C ALA A 122 0.59 -1.74 14.44
N GLN A 123 1.93 -1.71 14.58
CA GLN A 123 2.80 -0.86 13.77
C GLN A 123 2.74 -1.25 12.27
N GLY A 124 2.72 -2.56 11.97
CA GLY A 124 2.59 -3.05 10.61
C GLY A 124 1.29 -2.60 9.96
N LEU A 125 0.19 -2.61 10.71
CA LEU A 125 -1.13 -2.17 10.24
C LEU A 125 -1.14 -0.66 9.92
N ILE A 126 -0.57 0.19 10.78
CA ILE A 126 -0.45 1.62 10.50
C ILE A 126 0.40 1.85 9.26
N SER A 127 1.54 1.17 9.13
CA SER A 127 2.39 1.28 7.94
C SER A 127 1.68 0.81 6.65
N ASP A 128 0.78 -0.16 6.75
CA ASP A 128 -0.05 -0.59 5.63
C ASP A 128 -1.10 0.47 5.27
N ILE A 129 -1.71 1.15 6.25
CA ILE A 129 -2.63 2.26 6.02
C ILE A 129 -1.89 3.44 5.36
N GLU A 130 -0.70 3.79 5.85
CA GLU A 130 0.14 4.83 5.23
C GLU A 130 0.47 4.49 3.78
N LEU A 131 0.89 3.25 3.50
CA LEU A 131 1.19 2.78 2.16
C LEU A 131 -0.02 2.88 1.23
N ILE A 132 -1.23 2.61 1.75
CA ILE A 132 -2.46 2.61 0.96
C ILE A 132 -2.94 4.04 0.65
N PHE A 133 -2.90 4.94 1.61
CA PHE A 133 -3.63 6.21 1.52
C PHE A 133 -2.74 7.45 1.39
N PHE A 134 -1.45 7.36 1.72
CA PHE A 134 -0.58 8.54 1.68
C PHE A 134 0.33 8.51 0.46
N THR A 135 0.65 9.69 -0.04
CA THR A 135 1.66 9.84 -1.08
C THR A 135 2.99 9.25 -0.64
N PRO A 136 3.71 8.57 -1.55
CA PRO A 136 4.98 7.93 -1.21
C PRO A 136 5.96 8.88 -0.55
N GLN A 137 6.52 8.40 0.56
CA GLN A 137 7.66 9.04 1.18
C GLN A 137 8.93 8.56 0.48
N GLY A 138 9.81 9.48 0.10
CA GLY A 138 11.06 9.15 -0.58
C GLY A 138 11.31 9.96 -1.84
N LYS A 139 12.46 9.74 -2.46
CA LYS A 139 12.88 10.42 -3.68
C LYS A 139 12.44 9.62 -4.91
N LEU A 140 11.78 10.25 -5.87
CA LEU A 140 11.56 9.66 -7.19
C LEU A 140 12.94 9.38 -7.83
N SER A 141 13.26 8.10 -8.04
CA SER A 141 14.56 7.65 -8.56
C SER A 141 14.51 7.28 -10.04
N ALA A 142 13.36 6.83 -10.54
CA ALA A 142 13.13 6.53 -11.95
C ALA A 142 11.64 6.59 -12.29
N TRP A 143 11.32 6.89 -13.56
CA TRP A 143 9.98 6.83 -14.10
C TRP A 143 10.01 6.51 -15.60
N GLY A 144 8.94 5.96 -16.14
CA GLY A 144 8.88 5.56 -17.53
C GLY A 144 7.73 4.62 -17.81
N ASN A 145 7.91 3.79 -18.83
CA ASN A 145 6.97 2.73 -19.17
C ASN A 145 7.61 1.35 -18.95
N LEU A 146 6.79 0.38 -18.63
CA LEU A 146 7.13 -1.03 -18.72
C LEU A 146 6.95 -1.53 -20.16
N GLU A 147 7.43 -2.73 -20.48
CA GLU A 147 7.27 -3.36 -21.80
C GLU A 147 5.80 -3.46 -22.24
N ASN A 148 4.88 -3.69 -21.30
CA ASN A 148 3.44 -3.71 -21.52
C ASN A 148 2.80 -2.31 -21.63
N LYS A 149 3.61 -1.25 -21.75
CA LYS A 149 3.22 0.17 -21.84
C LYS A 149 2.53 0.74 -20.60
N ASN A 150 2.45 -0.01 -19.48
CA ASN A 150 2.00 0.56 -18.22
C ASN A 150 3.03 1.58 -17.72
N LYS A 151 2.53 2.68 -17.17
CA LYS A 151 3.40 3.71 -16.59
C LYS A 151 3.92 3.24 -15.24
N ILE A 152 5.20 3.51 -14.96
CA ILE A 152 5.85 3.20 -13.69
C ILE A 152 6.55 4.41 -13.10
N PHE A 153 6.42 4.57 -11.76
CA PHE A 153 7.18 5.50 -10.93
C PHE A 153 7.90 4.69 -9.85
N ARG A 154 9.20 4.90 -9.72
CA ARG A 154 10.03 4.25 -8.71
C ARG A 154 10.54 5.25 -7.69
N PHE A 155 10.28 4.99 -6.43
CA PHE A 155 10.76 5.77 -5.30
C PHE A 155 11.79 5.00 -4.52
N SER A 156 12.84 5.71 -4.07
CA SER A 156 13.84 5.18 -3.16
C SER A 156 13.67 5.83 -1.79
N HIS A 157 13.51 5.02 -0.77
CA HIS A 157 13.38 5.46 0.61
C HIS A 157 14.77 5.54 1.26
N PRO A 158 15.04 6.45 2.24
CA PRO A 158 16.32 6.54 2.92
C PRO A 158 16.81 5.24 3.57
N CYS A 159 15.90 4.37 4.02
CA CYS A 159 16.25 3.04 4.55
C CYS A 159 16.66 2.02 3.48
N GLY A 160 16.67 2.40 2.19
CA GLY A 160 17.01 1.54 1.06
C GLY A 160 15.83 0.75 0.49
N ASP A 161 14.63 0.86 1.06
CA ASP A 161 13.44 0.27 0.48
C ASP A 161 13.10 0.94 -0.86
N ILE A 162 12.52 0.15 -1.77
CA ILE A 162 12.12 0.60 -3.11
C ILE A 162 10.61 0.44 -3.23
N LEU A 163 9.92 1.51 -3.64
CA LEU A 163 8.49 1.49 -3.93
C LEU A 163 8.28 1.74 -5.42
N ASP A 164 7.71 0.76 -6.11
CA ASP A 164 7.25 0.87 -7.49
C ASP A 164 5.74 1.11 -7.52
N ILE A 165 5.28 2.16 -8.21
CA ILE A 165 3.87 2.43 -8.53
C ILE A 165 3.68 2.21 -10.01
N VAL A 166 2.84 1.25 -10.38
CA VAL A 166 2.52 0.89 -11.77
C VAL A 166 1.06 1.20 -12.04
N ILE A 167 0.80 1.98 -13.09
CA ILE A 167 -0.55 2.40 -13.51
C ILE A 167 -0.86 1.75 -14.85
N SER A 168 -2.00 1.05 -14.94
CA SER A 168 -2.48 0.47 -16.21
C SER A 168 -2.80 1.57 -17.23
N LEU A 169 -2.71 1.24 -18.54
CA LEU A 169 -2.98 2.17 -19.63
C LEU A 169 -4.39 2.78 -19.55
N ASP A 170 -5.37 1.98 -19.20
CA ASP A 170 -6.78 2.37 -19.05
C ASP A 170 -7.08 3.03 -17.70
N ARG A 171 -6.07 3.11 -16.81
CA ARG A 171 -6.18 3.65 -15.44
C ARG A 171 -7.22 2.97 -14.54
N SER A 172 -7.70 1.81 -14.92
CA SER A 172 -8.66 1.04 -14.13
C SER A 172 -8.01 0.34 -12.95
N VAL A 173 -6.71 0.04 -13.07
CA VAL A 173 -5.92 -0.64 -12.04
C VAL A 173 -4.59 0.07 -11.86
N TRP A 174 -4.18 0.23 -10.62
CA TRP A 174 -2.80 0.56 -10.31
C TRP A 174 -2.29 -0.30 -9.16
N THR A 175 -0.97 -0.47 -9.10
CA THR A 175 -0.34 -1.38 -8.15
C THR A 175 0.86 -0.70 -7.51
N GLN A 176 0.99 -0.82 -6.20
CA GLN A 176 2.19 -0.49 -5.45
C GLN A 176 2.93 -1.77 -5.09
N THR A 177 4.25 -1.78 -5.21
CA THR A 177 5.10 -2.89 -4.77
C THR A 177 6.25 -2.34 -3.95
N LEU A 178 6.19 -2.56 -2.64
CA LEU A 178 7.26 -2.21 -1.70
C LEU A 178 8.24 -3.38 -1.61
N ARG A 179 9.52 -3.08 -1.81
CA ARG A 179 10.62 -4.05 -1.78
C ARG A 179 11.67 -3.64 -0.75
N SER A 180 12.33 -4.63 -0.17
CA SER A 180 13.51 -4.43 0.66
C SER A 180 14.72 -3.97 -0.18
N PRO A 181 15.82 -3.52 0.45
CA PRO A 181 17.08 -3.24 -0.26
C PRO A 181 17.64 -4.43 -1.04
N SER A 182 17.30 -5.66 -0.65
CA SER A 182 17.63 -6.90 -1.39
C SER A 182 16.57 -7.27 -2.44
N HIS A 183 15.73 -6.34 -2.85
CA HIS A 183 14.65 -6.45 -3.85
C HIS A 183 13.54 -7.46 -3.53
N LYS A 184 13.52 -8.06 -2.33
CA LYS A 184 12.43 -8.96 -1.90
C LYS A 184 11.16 -8.17 -1.66
N ILE A 185 10.04 -8.67 -2.18
CA ILE A 185 8.74 -8.04 -1.98
C ILE A 185 8.37 -8.12 -0.49
N LYS A 186 8.07 -6.98 0.11
CA LYS A 186 7.55 -6.83 1.47
C LYS A 186 6.03 -6.71 1.45
N ARG A 187 5.52 -5.85 0.55
CA ARG A 187 4.09 -5.53 0.38
C ARG A 187 3.75 -5.36 -1.09
N ARG A 188 2.56 -5.74 -1.45
CA ARG A 188 1.94 -5.38 -2.72
C ARG A 188 0.52 -4.91 -2.47
N VAL A 189 0.17 -3.76 -3.02
CA VAL A 189 -1.18 -3.20 -2.96
C VAL A 189 -1.68 -3.05 -4.38
N SER A 190 -2.87 -3.56 -4.67
CA SER A 190 -3.57 -3.40 -5.94
C SER A 190 -4.87 -2.64 -5.71
N TYR A 191 -5.14 -1.66 -6.56
CA TYR A 191 -6.32 -0.80 -6.50
C TYR A 191 -7.13 -1.00 -7.76
N VAL A 192 -8.43 -1.21 -7.61
CA VAL A 192 -9.37 -1.34 -8.71
C VAL A 192 -10.37 -0.19 -8.64
N PHE A 193 -10.40 0.62 -9.69
CA PHE A 193 -11.28 1.78 -9.78
C PHE A 193 -12.60 1.43 -10.49
N PRO A 194 -13.68 2.16 -10.21
CA PRO A 194 -14.90 2.07 -11.01
C PRO A 194 -14.60 2.35 -12.48
N SER A 195 -15.37 1.73 -13.38
CA SER A 195 -15.21 2.01 -14.80
C SER A 195 -15.35 3.51 -15.10
N PRO A 196 -14.53 4.09 -16.01
CA PRO A 196 -14.60 5.50 -16.40
C PRO A 196 -15.99 5.97 -16.81
N ARG A 197 -16.83 5.06 -17.35
CA ARG A 197 -18.23 5.35 -17.70
C ARG A 197 -19.11 5.68 -16.49
N THR A 198 -18.77 5.16 -15.31
CA THR A 198 -19.52 5.39 -14.07
C THR A 198 -19.05 6.69 -13.38
N ALA A 199 -17.77 7.06 -13.59
CA ALA A 199 -17.17 8.22 -12.95
C ALA A 199 -17.45 9.55 -13.66
N ALA A 200 -17.90 9.54 -14.91
CA ALA A 200 -18.03 10.74 -15.76
C ALA A 200 -19.05 11.77 -15.25
N ASN A 201 -19.94 11.41 -14.32
CA ASN A 201 -21.02 12.27 -13.82
C ASN A 201 -20.83 12.78 -12.39
N THR A 202 -19.71 12.48 -11.72
CA THR A 202 -19.52 12.90 -10.33
C THR A 202 -18.41 13.95 -10.22
N ARG A 203 -18.74 15.12 -9.62
CA ARG A 203 -17.76 16.15 -9.21
C ARG A 203 -16.95 15.72 -7.98
N SER A 204 -17.24 14.56 -7.41
CA SER A 204 -16.59 14.00 -6.22
C SER A 204 -15.30 13.28 -6.60
N PRO A 205 -14.31 13.23 -5.69
CA PRO A 205 -13.12 12.40 -5.88
C PRO A 205 -13.50 10.94 -6.17
N VAL A 206 -12.82 10.31 -7.11
CA VAL A 206 -13.05 8.90 -7.44
C VAL A 206 -12.08 8.06 -6.63
N PHE A 207 -12.61 7.28 -5.69
CA PHE A 207 -11.83 6.35 -4.88
C PHE A 207 -11.87 4.93 -5.47
N PRO A 208 -10.86 4.09 -5.19
CA PRO A 208 -10.87 2.70 -5.60
C PRO A 208 -12.04 1.95 -4.96
N LYS A 209 -12.76 1.17 -5.78
CA LYS A 209 -13.85 0.31 -5.32
C LYS A 209 -13.32 -0.84 -4.45
N SER A 210 -12.15 -1.34 -4.79
CA SER A 210 -11.50 -2.44 -4.06
C SER A 210 -10.00 -2.21 -3.98
N ILE A 211 -9.44 -2.55 -2.84
CA ILE A 211 -8.01 -2.51 -2.54
C ILE A 211 -7.62 -3.89 -2.02
N THR A 212 -6.60 -4.50 -2.62
CA THR A 212 -6.05 -5.77 -2.13
C THR A 212 -4.60 -5.53 -1.71
N LEU A 213 -4.30 -5.74 -0.44
CA LEU A 213 -2.94 -5.72 0.11
C LEU A 213 -2.48 -7.13 0.41
N THR A 214 -1.32 -7.51 -0.12
CA THR A 214 -0.64 -8.77 0.19
C THR A 214 0.67 -8.47 0.90
N SER A 215 0.80 -8.98 2.11
CA SER A 215 2.02 -8.97 2.90
C SER A 215 2.79 -10.27 2.71
N ALA A 216 4.09 -10.17 2.38
CA ALA A 216 4.97 -11.32 2.23
C ALA A 216 5.89 -11.50 3.45
N PHE A 217 6.23 -10.40 4.16
CA PHE A 217 7.16 -10.41 5.29
C PHE A 217 6.93 -9.18 6.19
N PRO A 218 7.10 -9.28 7.51
CA PRO A 218 7.43 -10.48 8.29
C PRO A 218 6.26 -11.47 8.43
N SER A 219 5.03 -10.98 8.42
CA SER A 219 3.81 -11.80 8.52
C SER A 219 3.15 -11.91 7.16
N ARG A 220 2.74 -13.13 6.78
CA ARG A 220 2.01 -13.36 5.54
C ARG A 220 0.51 -13.20 5.80
N TYR A 221 -0.13 -12.32 5.04
CA TYR A 221 -1.59 -12.17 5.00
C TYR A 221 -2.02 -11.47 3.72
N THR A 222 -3.29 -11.57 3.43
CA THR A 222 -3.95 -10.79 2.37
C THR A 222 -5.15 -10.09 2.97
N LEU A 223 -5.25 -8.79 2.72
CA LEU A 223 -6.43 -7.97 3.02
C LEU A 223 -7.10 -7.61 1.70
N THR A 224 -8.36 -7.98 1.55
CA THR A 224 -9.21 -7.48 0.47
C THR A 224 -10.22 -6.52 1.08
N MET A 225 -10.12 -5.26 0.72
CA MET A 225 -10.95 -4.18 1.25
C MET A 225 -11.90 -3.70 0.15
N THR A 226 -13.20 -3.74 0.41
CA THR A 226 -14.23 -3.19 -0.47
C THR A 226 -14.74 -1.91 0.14
N LEU A 227 -14.63 -0.79 -0.61
CA LEU A 227 -15.12 0.51 -0.16
C LEU A 227 -16.63 0.48 0.00
N THR A 228 -17.11 0.79 1.20
CA THR A 228 -18.53 0.88 1.55
C THR A 228 -18.97 2.34 1.58
N ASP A 229 -18.12 3.22 2.15
CA ASP A 229 -18.41 4.64 2.26
C ASP A 229 -17.12 5.49 2.28
N ALA A 230 -17.24 6.76 1.85
CA ALA A 230 -16.14 7.71 1.84
C ALA A 230 -16.66 9.14 2.03
N ASP A 231 -16.41 9.71 3.20
CA ASP A 231 -16.86 11.03 3.58
C ASP A 231 -15.70 12.02 3.72
N LEU A 232 -15.91 13.24 3.25
CA LEU A 232 -14.98 14.35 3.47
C LEU A 232 -15.11 14.82 4.93
N ILE A 233 -14.00 14.87 5.64
CA ILE A 233 -13.92 15.45 6.98
C ILE A 233 -13.66 16.95 6.81
N PRO A 234 -14.57 17.84 7.25
CA PRO A 234 -14.35 19.28 7.17
C PRO A 234 -13.13 19.70 8.01
N ASP A 235 -12.28 20.55 7.47
CA ASP A 235 -11.20 21.17 8.25
C ASP A 235 -11.81 22.10 9.29
N THR A 236 -11.78 21.72 10.56
CA THR A 236 -12.31 22.51 11.70
C THR A 236 -11.44 23.71 12.07
N ASN A 237 -10.44 24.07 11.25
CA ASN A 237 -9.49 25.15 11.53
C ASN A 237 -9.88 26.52 10.92
N HIS A 238 -11.19 26.87 10.85
CA HIS A 238 -11.60 28.26 10.61
C HIS A 238 -12.37 28.79 11.81
N GLY A 239 -11.66 29.31 12.83
CA GLY A 239 -12.35 29.98 13.91
C GLY A 239 -11.53 30.28 15.16
N LYS A 240 -10.27 30.71 15.03
CA LYS A 240 -9.58 31.38 16.14
C LYS A 240 -8.68 32.52 15.63
N ASP A 241 -9.28 33.47 14.92
CA ASP A 241 -8.73 34.80 14.81
C ASP A 241 -9.90 35.77 14.81
N ASN A 242 -10.10 36.41 15.95
CA ASN A 242 -10.70 37.71 16.20
C ASN A 242 -11.49 37.70 17.51
N LYS A 243 -10.75 37.87 18.61
CA LYS A 243 -11.20 38.81 19.64
C LYS A 243 -10.00 39.30 20.44
#